data_8db033eb843ac45502a83d1971429cf1
#
_entry.id   8db033eb843ac45502a83d1971429cf1
#
_cell.length_a   1.000
_cell.length_b   1.000
_cell.length_c   1.000
_cell.angle_alpha   90.00
_cell.angle_beta   90.00
_cell.angle_gamma   90.00
#
_symmetry.space_group_name_H-M   'P 1'
#
loop_
_entity.id
_entity.type
_entity.pdbx_description
1 polymer ?
#
loop_
_entity_poly.entity_id
_entity_poly.type
_entity_poly.pdbx_seq_one_letter_code
_entity_poly.pdbx_strand_id
1 'polypeptide(L)'
;MTGRFKYFLYFILAISALTIGVSAISRLLLKADLPFTYGSSRHETVIESDFGEFNKDDFINAVNGIDVASAFEIEFITDNFQPGDKIPITFTDHSSAKKTLPVTLVKYYKDYNFILITAIAGFTFWILGVLIIVSKPEDKAAVLLFLTLVTFSVAILSTSGYYGRDSDWIGYAV
;
A
#
# COMPACT_ATOMS: atom_id res chain seq x y z
N MET A 1 36.15 11.93 -7.52
CA MET A 1 35.38 10.75 -7.95
C MET A 1 35.54 10.60 -9.46
N THR A 2 36.02 9.47 -9.97
CA THR A 2 36.14 9.24 -11.41
C THR A 2 34.76 9.24 -12.06
N GLY A 3 34.64 9.76 -13.29
CA GLY A 3 33.35 9.86 -13.99
C GLY A 3 32.60 8.52 -14.05
N ARG A 4 33.30 7.40 -14.24
CA ARG A 4 32.71 6.05 -14.29
C ARG A 4 31.98 5.66 -13.00
N PHE A 5 32.45 6.10 -11.82
CA PHE A 5 31.80 5.80 -10.54
C PHE A 5 30.47 6.55 -10.39
N LYS A 6 30.37 7.79 -10.88
CA LYS A 6 29.11 8.54 -10.88
C LYS A 6 28.03 7.86 -11.72
N TYR A 7 28.36 7.44 -12.94
CA TYR A 7 27.43 6.72 -13.83
C TYR A 7 26.95 5.42 -13.20
N PHE A 8 27.83 4.69 -12.57
CA PHE A 8 27.48 3.47 -11.85
C PHE A 8 26.49 3.75 -10.70
N LEU A 9 26.69 4.82 -9.94
CA LEU A 9 25.78 5.23 -8.87
C LEU A 9 24.40 5.59 -9.42
N TYR A 10 24.33 6.39 -10.49
CA TYR A 10 23.04 6.74 -11.10
C TYR A 10 22.29 5.52 -11.63
N PHE A 11 23.01 4.59 -12.21
CA PHE A 11 22.44 3.34 -12.69
C PHE A 11 21.88 2.50 -11.53
N ILE A 12 22.61 2.36 -10.44
CA ILE A 12 22.10 1.66 -9.24
C ILE A 12 20.84 2.31 -8.70
N LEU A 13 20.82 3.63 -8.55
CA LEU A 13 19.67 4.37 -8.08
C LEU A 13 18.42 4.18 -8.98
N ALA A 14 18.62 4.25 -10.30
CA ALA A 14 17.54 4.05 -11.25
C ALA A 14 16.98 2.60 -11.18
N ILE A 15 17.84 1.60 -11.11
CA ILE A 15 17.41 0.19 -11.00
C ILE A 15 16.74 -0.08 -9.66
N SER A 16 17.26 0.44 -8.55
CA SER A 16 16.65 0.29 -7.23
C SER A 16 15.26 0.90 -7.20
N ALA A 17 15.10 2.12 -7.74
CA ALA A 17 13.80 2.78 -7.83
C ALA A 17 12.80 2.00 -8.70
N LEU A 18 13.27 1.45 -9.83
CA LEU A 18 12.44 0.59 -10.69
C LEU A 18 11.99 -0.66 -9.95
N THR A 19 12.90 -1.34 -9.25
CA THR A 19 12.59 -2.55 -8.48
C THR A 19 11.56 -2.26 -7.38
N ILE A 20 11.75 -1.17 -6.63
CA ILE A 20 10.78 -0.72 -5.61
C ILE A 20 9.42 -0.45 -6.26
N GLY A 21 9.38 0.29 -7.37
CA GLY A 21 8.13 0.63 -8.06
C GLY A 21 7.38 -0.60 -8.57
N VAL A 22 8.08 -1.54 -9.21
CA VAL A 22 7.47 -2.80 -9.69
C VAL A 22 6.95 -3.62 -8.50
N SER A 23 7.72 -3.72 -7.42
CA SER A 23 7.29 -4.42 -6.20
C SER A 23 6.04 -3.77 -5.60
N ALA A 24 6.01 -2.44 -5.50
CA ALA A 24 4.87 -1.70 -4.96
C ALA A 24 3.58 -1.94 -5.77
N ILE A 25 3.66 -1.84 -7.11
CA ILE A 25 2.49 -2.13 -7.97
C ILE A 25 2.04 -3.59 -7.85
N SER A 26 2.96 -4.55 -7.77
CA SER A 26 2.62 -5.97 -7.58
C SER A 26 1.85 -6.18 -6.28
N ARG A 27 2.23 -5.48 -5.22
CA ARG A 27 1.55 -5.54 -3.92
C ARG A 27 0.16 -4.90 -3.95
N LEU A 28 0.01 -3.76 -4.63
CA LEU A 28 -1.31 -3.13 -4.82
C LEU A 28 -2.30 -4.07 -5.52
N LEU A 29 -1.83 -4.86 -6.49
CA LEU A 29 -2.66 -5.85 -7.18
C LEU A 29 -3.14 -6.98 -6.27
N LEU A 30 -2.39 -7.28 -5.21
CA LEU A 30 -2.63 -8.36 -4.25
C LEU A 30 -3.19 -7.87 -2.92
N LYS A 31 -3.35 -6.54 -2.72
CA LYS A 31 -3.89 -5.99 -1.47
C LYS A 31 -5.27 -6.56 -1.18
N ALA A 32 -5.39 -7.15 0.02
CA ALA A 32 -6.63 -7.73 0.51
C ALA A 32 -7.40 -6.76 1.42
N ASP A 33 -8.71 -6.95 1.51
CA ASP A 33 -9.58 -6.18 2.39
C ASP A 33 -10.78 -7.01 2.85
N LEU A 34 -11.50 -6.51 3.84
CA LEU A 34 -12.77 -7.08 4.24
C LEU A 34 -13.84 -6.87 3.14
N PRO A 35 -14.82 -7.80 3.01
CA PRO A 35 -15.84 -7.70 1.96
C PRO A 35 -16.93 -6.65 2.25
N PHE A 36 -16.86 -5.98 3.38
CA PHE A 36 -17.81 -4.95 3.84
C PHE A 36 -17.08 -3.64 4.19
N THR A 37 -17.80 -2.53 4.19
CA THR A 37 -17.26 -1.22 4.58
C THR A 37 -17.20 -1.08 6.09
N TYR A 38 -16.13 -0.51 6.59
CA TYR A 38 -15.88 -0.25 8.00
C TYR A 38 -15.20 1.11 8.18
N GLY A 39 -15.40 1.73 9.33
CA GLY A 39 -14.85 3.03 9.65
C GLY A 39 -14.44 3.13 11.12
N SER A 40 -13.69 4.17 11.46
CA SER A 40 -13.33 4.46 12.84
C SER A 40 -14.26 5.51 13.43
N SER A 41 -14.87 5.20 14.59
CA SER A 41 -15.68 6.13 15.36
C SER A 41 -15.21 6.13 16.82
N ARG A 42 -14.73 7.27 17.33
CA ARG A 42 -14.37 7.48 18.76
C ARG A 42 -13.48 6.38 19.38
N HIS A 43 -12.44 5.92 18.66
CA HIS A 43 -11.54 4.82 19.07
C HIS A 43 -12.15 3.40 18.97
N GLU A 44 -13.23 3.24 18.24
CA GLU A 44 -13.82 1.94 17.94
C GLU A 44 -13.95 1.78 16.43
N THR A 45 -13.85 0.56 15.95
CA THR A 45 -14.04 0.24 14.54
C THR A 45 -15.46 -0.28 14.33
N VAL A 46 -16.22 0.41 13.50
CA VAL A 46 -17.64 0.17 13.27
C VAL A 46 -17.87 -0.34 11.86
N ILE A 47 -18.77 -1.30 11.70
CA ILE A 47 -19.24 -1.77 10.39
C ILE A 47 -20.24 -0.75 9.83
N GLU A 48 -19.99 -0.26 8.62
CA GLU A 48 -20.81 0.78 7.97
C GLU A 48 -21.89 0.23 7.04
N SER A 49 -21.80 -1.06 6.69
CA SER A 49 -22.77 -1.71 5.79
C SER A 49 -23.06 -3.15 6.20
N ASP A 50 -24.30 -3.57 6.07
CA ASP A 50 -24.71 -4.96 6.32
C ASP A 50 -24.00 -5.93 5.36
N PHE A 51 -23.52 -7.04 5.92
CA PHE A 51 -22.90 -8.11 5.14
C PHE A 51 -23.07 -9.47 5.84
N GLY A 52 -23.91 -10.33 5.31
CA GLY A 52 -24.21 -11.65 5.90
C GLY A 52 -24.74 -11.55 7.32
N GLU A 53 -23.97 -12.01 8.30
CA GLU A 53 -24.31 -11.92 9.72
C GLU A 53 -23.78 -10.64 10.42
N PHE A 54 -23.05 -9.80 9.69
CA PHE A 54 -22.57 -8.51 10.16
C PHE A 54 -23.60 -7.44 9.84
N ASN A 55 -24.03 -6.71 10.85
CA ASN A 55 -24.97 -5.60 10.67
C ASN A 55 -24.23 -4.26 10.75
N LYS A 56 -24.81 -3.26 10.10
CA LYS A 56 -24.36 -1.89 10.28
C LYS A 56 -24.39 -1.52 11.77
N ASP A 57 -23.37 -0.77 12.20
CA ASP A 57 -23.12 -0.33 13.58
C ASP A 57 -22.68 -1.43 14.57
N ASP A 58 -22.40 -2.66 14.10
CA ASP A 58 -21.68 -3.66 14.89
C ASP A 58 -20.20 -3.22 15.07
N PHE A 59 -19.61 -3.55 16.22
CA PHE A 59 -18.23 -3.16 16.55
C PHE A 59 -17.27 -4.29 16.28
N ILE A 60 -16.23 -4.04 15.46
CA ILE A 60 -15.13 -5.00 15.24
C ILE A 60 -14.18 -4.90 16.42
N ASN A 61 -13.97 -6.00 17.13
CA ASN A 61 -13.09 -6.08 18.28
C ASN A 61 -11.73 -6.66 17.93
N ALA A 62 -11.70 -7.70 17.06
CA ALA A 62 -10.45 -8.34 16.68
C ALA A 62 -10.52 -8.87 15.25
N VAL A 63 -9.37 -8.84 14.56
CA VAL A 63 -9.14 -9.41 13.24
C VAL A 63 -8.02 -10.43 13.36
N ASN A 64 -8.26 -11.67 12.95
CA ASN A 64 -7.33 -12.78 13.08
C ASN A 64 -6.76 -12.95 14.51
N GLY A 65 -7.60 -12.72 15.54
CA GLY A 65 -7.23 -12.81 16.93
C GLY A 65 -6.39 -11.65 17.48
N ILE A 66 -6.16 -10.60 16.68
CA ILE A 66 -5.47 -9.37 17.08
C ILE A 66 -6.54 -8.31 17.34
N ASP A 67 -6.56 -7.74 18.55
CA ASP A 67 -7.49 -6.67 18.91
C ASP A 67 -7.24 -5.44 18.04
N VAL A 68 -8.32 -4.79 17.60
CA VAL A 68 -8.29 -3.61 16.74
C VAL A 68 -9.12 -2.48 17.33
N ALA A 69 -8.56 -1.27 17.30
CA ALA A 69 -9.22 -0.04 17.76
C ALA A 69 -9.48 0.95 16.60
N SER A 70 -8.93 0.70 15.42
CA SER A 70 -9.05 1.60 14.28
C SER A 70 -9.13 0.84 12.94
N ALA A 71 -9.72 1.48 11.93
CA ALA A 71 -9.76 0.96 10.57
C ALA A 71 -8.34 0.75 9.99
N PHE A 72 -7.38 1.58 10.39
CA PHE A 72 -5.98 1.48 9.99
C PHE A 72 -5.34 0.16 10.47
N GLU A 73 -5.63 -0.27 11.70
CA GLU A 73 -5.11 -1.54 12.23
C GLU A 73 -5.69 -2.75 11.48
N ILE A 74 -6.94 -2.66 11.03
CA ILE A 74 -7.54 -3.69 10.17
C ILE A 74 -6.78 -3.79 8.85
N GLU A 75 -6.53 -2.66 8.18
CA GLU A 75 -5.76 -2.65 6.95
C GLU A 75 -4.35 -3.21 7.16
N PHE A 76 -3.69 -2.83 8.26
CA PHE A 76 -2.37 -3.36 8.60
C PHE A 76 -2.36 -4.88 8.78
N ILE A 77 -3.41 -5.44 9.38
CA ILE A 77 -3.53 -6.89 9.56
C ILE A 77 -3.85 -7.56 8.22
N THR A 78 -4.82 -7.04 7.45
CA THR A 78 -5.24 -7.63 6.18
C THR A 78 -4.17 -7.59 5.10
N ASP A 79 -3.24 -6.64 5.15
CA ASP A 79 -2.08 -6.56 4.25
C ASP A 79 -1.12 -7.77 4.37
N ASN A 80 -1.22 -8.58 5.43
CA ASN A 80 -0.46 -9.83 5.57
C ASN A 80 -1.12 -11.05 4.88
N PHE A 81 -2.29 -10.86 4.26
CA PHE A 81 -3.08 -11.89 3.62
C PHE A 81 -3.31 -11.60 2.15
N GLN A 82 -3.86 -12.57 1.43
CA GLN A 82 -4.20 -12.43 0.02
C GLN A 82 -5.73 -12.46 -0.17
N PRO A 83 -6.25 -11.84 -1.23
CA PRO A 83 -7.65 -12.00 -1.60
C PRO A 83 -7.99 -13.49 -1.77
N GLY A 84 -9.07 -13.93 -1.10
CA GLY A 84 -9.49 -15.33 -1.03
C GLY A 84 -9.12 -16.05 0.26
N ASP A 85 -8.19 -15.50 1.06
CA ASP A 85 -7.89 -16.05 2.38
C ASP A 85 -9.08 -15.88 3.32
N LYS A 86 -9.22 -16.83 4.27
CA LYS A 86 -10.25 -16.79 5.30
C LYS A 86 -9.63 -16.46 6.64
N ILE A 87 -10.09 -15.38 7.24
CA ILE A 87 -9.62 -14.97 8.57
C ILE A 87 -10.80 -14.83 9.54
N PRO A 88 -10.63 -15.16 10.84
CA PRO A 88 -11.67 -14.96 11.85
C PRO A 88 -11.78 -13.47 12.20
N ILE A 89 -13.01 -12.96 12.18
CA ILE A 89 -13.37 -11.61 12.65
C ILE A 89 -14.20 -11.76 13.90
N THR A 90 -13.78 -11.12 14.98
CA THR A 90 -14.54 -11.04 16.23
C THR A 90 -15.20 -9.68 16.31
N PHE A 91 -16.51 -9.66 16.51
CA PHE A 91 -17.31 -8.44 16.60
C PHE A 91 -18.35 -8.53 17.72
N THR A 92 -18.83 -7.39 18.16
CA THR A 92 -19.91 -7.26 19.11
C THR A 92 -21.15 -6.76 18.39
N ASP A 93 -22.22 -7.54 18.46
CA ASP A 93 -23.51 -7.18 17.86
C ASP A 93 -24.34 -6.22 18.73
N HIS A 94 -25.45 -5.74 18.19
CA HIS A 94 -26.38 -4.84 18.90
C HIS A 94 -26.93 -5.42 20.21
N SER A 95 -26.93 -6.74 20.39
CA SER A 95 -27.31 -7.39 21.64
C SER A 95 -26.18 -7.45 22.67
N SER A 96 -25.05 -6.83 22.40
CA SER A 96 -23.80 -6.91 23.17
C SER A 96 -23.20 -8.32 23.23
N ALA A 97 -23.59 -9.21 22.31
CA ALA A 97 -23.02 -10.53 22.20
C ALA A 97 -21.75 -10.49 21.33
N LYS A 98 -20.67 -11.06 21.88
CA LYS A 98 -19.41 -11.21 21.14
C LYS A 98 -19.47 -12.47 20.27
N LYS A 99 -19.28 -12.29 18.97
CA LYS A 99 -19.30 -13.37 17.98
C LYS A 99 -18.00 -13.40 17.18
N THR A 100 -17.62 -14.59 16.71
CA THR A 100 -16.46 -14.74 15.81
C THR A 100 -16.89 -15.52 14.58
N LEU A 101 -16.69 -14.93 13.40
CA LEU A 101 -17.05 -15.53 12.12
C LEU A 101 -15.85 -15.53 11.16
N PRO A 102 -15.70 -16.60 10.36
CA PRO A 102 -14.70 -16.62 9.29
C PRO A 102 -15.16 -15.76 8.12
N VAL A 103 -14.33 -14.82 7.71
CA VAL A 103 -14.59 -13.92 6.59
C VAL A 103 -13.58 -14.18 5.48
N THR A 104 -14.05 -14.29 4.24
CA THR A 104 -13.18 -14.41 3.05
C THR A 104 -12.81 -13.01 2.59
N LEU A 105 -11.50 -12.74 2.54
CA LEU A 105 -10.98 -11.46 2.07
C LEU A 105 -11.21 -11.26 0.58
N VAL A 106 -11.45 -10.02 0.19
CA VAL A 106 -11.64 -9.60 -1.19
C VAL A 106 -10.48 -8.70 -1.64
N LYS A 107 -10.41 -8.36 -2.93
CA LYS A 107 -9.45 -7.37 -3.42
C LYS A 107 -9.83 -5.98 -2.89
N TYR A 108 -8.87 -5.28 -2.32
CA TYR A 108 -9.03 -3.88 -1.89
C TYR A 108 -9.42 -2.98 -3.07
N TYR A 109 -8.63 -3.02 -4.14
CA TYR A 109 -8.94 -2.30 -5.37
C TYR A 109 -9.80 -3.18 -6.29
N LYS A 110 -11.11 -2.94 -6.30
CA LYS A 110 -12.06 -3.60 -7.22
C LYS A 110 -11.85 -3.16 -8.66
N ASP A 111 -11.42 -1.91 -8.87
CA ASP A 111 -11.14 -1.30 -10.16
C ASP A 111 -9.63 -1.09 -10.35
N TYR A 112 -9.10 -1.60 -11.45
CA TYR A 112 -7.69 -1.46 -11.80
C TYR A 112 -7.31 -0.05 -12.27
N ASN A 113 -8.27 0.86 -12.54
CA ASN A 113 -8.00 2.19 -13.05
C ASN A 113 -7.09 2.99 -12.13
N PHE A 114 -7.30 2.91 -10.81
CA PHE A 114 -6.44 3.58 -9.84
C PHE A 114 -4.99 3.07 -9.92
N ILE A 115 -4.81 1.75 -9.95
CA ILE A 115 -3.48 1.12 -10.03
C ILE A 115 -2.80 1.50 -11.34
N LEU A 116 -3.55 1.49 -12.45
CA LEU A 116 -3.04 1.86 -13.77
C LEU A 116 -2.59 3.33 -13.81
N ILE A 117 -3.40 4.26 -13.32
CA ILE A 117 -3.06 5.69 -13.26
C ILE A 117 -1.81 5.91 -12.41
N THR A 118 -1.74 5.29 -11.23
CA THR A 118 -0.58 5.36 -10.34
C THR A 118 0.69 4.82 -11.02
N ALA A 119 0.58 3.66 -11.69
CA ALA A 119 1.69 3.07 -12.44
C ALA A 119 2.15 3.98 -13.58
N ILE A 120 1.24 4.50 -14.41
CA ILE A 120 1.58 5.41 -15.51
C ILE A 120 2.28 6.67 -14.97
N ALA A 121 1.72 7.30 -13.94
CA ALA A 121 2.32 8.49 -13.35
C ALA A 121 3.72 8.21 -12.79
N GLY A 122 3.86 7.20 -11.94
CA GLY A 122 5.13 6.87 -11.32
C GLY A 122 6.22 6.49 -12.34
N PHE A 123 5.91 5.61 -13.29
CA PHE A 123 6.89 5.23 -14.32
C PHE A 123 7.20 6.36 -15.30
N THR A 124 6.29 7.29 -15.55
CA THR A 124 6.57 8.49 -16.34
C THR A 124 7.65 9.34 -15.67
N PHE A 125 7.54 9.62 -14.37
CA PHE A 125 8.58 10.33 -13.63
C PHE A 125 9.91 9.60 -13.63
N TRP A 126 9.92 8.28 -13.49
CA TRP A 126 11.12 7.47 -13.57
C TRP A 126 11.80 7.58 -14.93
N ILE A 127 11.04 7.39 -16.03
CA ILE A 127 11.55 7.49 -17.41
C ILE A 127 12.16 8.87 -17.66
N LEU A 128 11.43 9.95 -17.31
CA LEU A 128 11.92 11.31 -17.47
C LEU A 128 13.21 11.56 -16.71
N GLY A 129 13.31 11.09 -15.47
CA GLY A 129 14.53 11.17 -14.67
C GLY A 129 15.71 10.48 -15.34
N VAL A 130 15.51 9.24 -15.81
CA VAL A 130 16.56 8.47 -16.50
C VAL A 130 16.98 9.17 -17.80
N LEU A 131 16.05 9.66 -18.61
CA LEU A 131 16.36 10.38 -19.85
C LEU A 131 17.21 11.63 -19.59
N ILE A 132 16.90 12.39 -18.54
CA ILE A 132 17.63 13.61 -18.17
C ILE A 132 19.07 13.27 -17.76
N ILE A 133 19.27 12.28 -16.89
CA ILE A 133 20.61 11.96 -16.41
C ILE A 133 21.49 11.32 -17.50
N VAL A 134 20.91 10.52 -18.39
CA VAL A 134 21.63 9.95 -19.54
C VAL A 134 22.04 11.05 -20.53
N SER A 135 21.20 12.06 -20.73
CA SER A 135 21.46 13.15 -21.67
C SER A 135 22.52 14.13 -21.17
N LYS A 136 22.56 14.44 -19.87
CA LYS A 136 23.43 15.47 -19.25
C LYS A 136 23.98 15.03 -17.88
N PRO A 137 24.79 13.99 -17.81
CA PRO A 137 25.21 13.39 -16.55
C PRO A 137 26.17 14.24 -15.71
N GLU A 138 26.86 15.20 -16.33
CA GLU A 138 27.81 16.10 -15.65
C GLU A 138 27.16 17.42 -15.20
N ASP A 139 25.94 17.72 -15.65
CA ASP A 139 25.19 18.92 -15.26
C ASP A 139 24.56 18.74 -13.88
N LYS A 140 24.92 19.63 -12.95
CA LYS A 140 24.40 19.59 -11.56
C LYS A 140 22.89 19.75 -11.50
N ALA A 141 22.29 20.56 -12.39
CA ALA A 141 20.85 20.74 -12.45
C ALA A 141 20.16 19.46 -12.96
N ALA A 142 20.75 18.78 -13.93
CA ALA A 142 20.25 17.50 -14.43
C ALA A 142 20.32 16.40 -13.36
N VAL A 143 21.40 16.35 -12.57
CA VAL A 143 21.54 15.41 -11.44
C VAL A 143 20.47 15.67 -10.38
N LEU A 144 20.26 16.93 -9.99
CA LEU A 144 19.25 17.29 -9.00
C LEU A 144 17.85 16.92 -9.50
N LEU A 145 17.54 17.23 -10.76
CA LEU A 145 16.24 16.92 -11.35
C LEU A 145 16.01 15.40 -11.47
N PHE A 146 17.04 14.64 -11.84
CA PHE A 146 16.99 13.17 -11.84
C PHE A 146 16.63 12.63 -10.45
N LEU A 147 17.35 13.07 -9.40
CA LEU A 147 17.10 12.63 -8.03
C LEU A 147 15.67 12.98 -7.60
N THR A 148 15.21 14.19 -7.91
CA THR A 148 13.84 14.63 -7.59
C THR A 148 12.80 13.75 -8.28
N LEU A 149 12.93 13.54 -9.60
CA LEU A 149 11.95 12.75 -10.37
C LEU A 149 11.93 11.28 -9.95
N VAL A 150 13.09 10.69 -9.69
CA VAL A 150 13.17 9.30 -9.19
C VAL A 150 12.56 9.18 -7.79
N THR A 151 12.78 10.16 -6.91
CA THR A 151 12.15 10.18 -5.58
C THR A 151 10.63 10.32 -5.68
N PHE A 152 10.12 11.22 -6.53
CA PHE A 152 8.68 11.34 -6.79
C PHE A 152 8.10 10.07 -7.38
N SER A 153 8.80 9.41 -8.31
CA SER A 153 8.38 8.11 -8.84
C SER A 153 8.19 7.09 -7.73
N VAL A 154 9.20 6.91 -6.88
CA VAL A 154 9.13 5.99 -5.73
C VAL A 154 7.99 6.38 -4.78
N ALA A 155 7.87 7.66 -4.44
CA ALA A 155 6.80 8.14 -3.56
C ALA A 155 5.41 7.83 -4.14
N ILE A 156 5.13 8.17 -5.41
CA ILE A 156 3.84 7.90 -6.05
C ILE A 156 3.53 6.40 -6.07
N LEU A 157 4.51 5.54 -6.41
CA LEU A 157 4.30 4.11 -6.53
C LEU A 157 4.14 3.43 -5.16
N SER A 158 4.80 3.91 -4.10
CA SER A 158 4.81 3.28 -2.78
C SER A 158 3.74 3.82 -1.82
N THR A 159 3.28 5.07 -1.96
CA THR A 159 2.31 5.69 -1.03
C THR A 159 0.86 5.23 -1.22
N SER A 160 0.57 4.39 -2.21
CA SER A 160 -0.79 3.95 -2.50
C SER A 160 -1.36 2.92 -1.51
N GLY A 161 -0.92 2.98 -0.26
CA GLY A 161 -1.59 2.31 0.85
C GLY A 161 -1.17 0.87 1.09
N TYR A 162 0.13 0.61 1.18
CA TYR A 162 0.63 -0.67 1.67
C TYR A 162 1.31 -0.48 3.04
N TYR A 163 0.75 -1.11 4.08
CA TYR A 163 1.23 -1.04 5.46
C TYR A 163 1.63 -2.41 6.03
N GLY A 164 1.67 -3.46 5.18
CA GLY A 164 1.89 -4.83 5.60
C GLY A 164 3.30 -5.10 6.15
N ARG A 165 3.41 -6.18 6.90
CA ARG A 165 4.59 -6.63 7.62
C ARG A 165 5.85 -6.78 6.75
N ASP A 166 5.68 -7.15 5.48
CA ASP A 166 6.80 -7.37 4.56
C ASP A 166 7.37 -6.07 3.96
N SER A 167 6.76 -4.93 4.27
CA SER A 167 7.20 -3.61 3.78
C SER A 167 7.74 -2.70 4.87
N ASP A 168 8.07 -3.23 6.03
CA ASP A 168 8.46 -2.47 7.23
C ASP A 168 9.44 -1.34 6.94
N TRP A 169 10.45 -1.58 6.12
CA TRP A 169 11.47 -0.59 5.81
C TRP A 169 11.02 0.48 4.79
N ILE A 170 9.99 0.21 3.95
CA ILE A 170 9.43 1.18 2.99
C ILE A 170 8.34 2.02 3.67
N GLY A 171 7.48 1.38 4.46
CA GLY A 171 6.39 2.06 5.18
C GLY A 171 6.87 3.05 6.24
N TYR A 172 8.05 2.83 6.84
CA TYR A 172 8.66 3.76 7.80
C TYR A 172 9.52 4.85 7.15
N ALA A 173 9.78 4.78 5.86
CA ALA A 173 10.61 5.75 5.13
C ALA A 173 9.80 6.87 4.46
N VAL A 174 8.46 6.83 4.54
CA VAL A 174 7.51 7.80 4.01
C VAL A 174 6.74 8.44 5.15
#